data_11d738ce51694c9a16b66a9cae219c88
#
_entry.id   11d738ce51694c9a16b66a9cae219c88
#
_cell.length_a   1.000
_cell.length_b   1.000
_cell.length_c   1.000
_cell.angle_alpha   90.00
_cell.angle_beta   90.00
_cell.angle_gamma   90.00
#
_symmetry.space_group_name_H-M   'P 1'
#
loop_
_entity.id
_entity.type
_entity.pdbx_description
1 polymer ?
#
loop_
_entity_poly.entity_id
_entity_poly.type
_entity_poly.pdbx_seq_one_letter_code
_entity_poly.pdbx_strand_id
1 'polypeptide(L)'
;MQIKIKGKVLYTYSVKRLVYALCFLLFCVIHQRVNSEAGMEVFRDLTGIGMAVIIMTHYRPEDFRKWKIPYLIWTAVWMIGTPIAFYCSSSAATLADWIVIALDVVLFGYILIHTIISVIMEGKRPKLNLKYGAVWFVMMVLMVISRSTYIWPFCYLVMFGCFYLTDFTKEEQNDLFQGMLDGIILGFFALQGFCFVFRPYDVVRYKGAFANSNVNALFYLIVLATVFAKIIYVTHTNGSRWTKLYYWTGAGVVLSLEIMTIGRIGWFTAVILSLVFCFSLKRHQAVKRAWKNLLVLMLCVSITFPITFSAVRYLPPVFHHPVWFFGEWSKHRVHSWDPWNSRKYIDIDEFFDTATGRVLQIFRNALDHSPFLLKVDAAGTDSADMDPVLTAEQRKNPLLVRGSIYKYYFQHLNLRGYPYAEQGFQLAEKYWVPHAHNIFLQYGTDYGFPVMILLVMLIYGGAILQGRRYKQRGLERDFGFWMYLLILALFGMIEYSWGTGSLSTLMMFIAWREVLCCEEKKIN
;
A
#
# COMPACT_ATOMS: atom_id res chain seq x y z
N MET A 1 19.63 4.54 -21.62
CA MET A 1 20.16 5.90 -21.37
C MET A 1 21.41 5.77 -20.50
N GLN A 2 22.55 6.24 -20.97
CA GLN A 2 23.79 6.25 -20.18
C GLN A 2 24.05 7.68 -19.71
N ILE A 3 24.12 7.89 -18.42
CA ILE A 3 24.55 9.17 -17.85
C ILE A 3 26.05 9.09 -17.65
N LYS A 4 26.80 9.88 -18.46
CA LYS A 4 28.25 10.00 -18.37
C LYS A 4 28.62 11.33 -17.74
N ILE A 5 29.36 11.32 -16.65
CA ILE A 5 30.01 12.50 -16.07
C ILE A 5 31.52 12.29 -16.11
N LYS A 6 32.24 13.24 -16.72
CA LYS A 6 33.70 13.18 -16.90
C LYS A 6 34.20 11.87 -17.53
N GLY A 7 33.51 11.39 -18.58
CA GLY A 7 33.90 10.19 -19.32
C GLY A 7 33.64 8.85 -18.63
N LYS A 8 33.23 8.83 -17.36
CA LYS A 8 32.82 7.61 -16.66
C LYS A 8 31.31 7.42 -16.78
N VAL A 9 30.89 6.21 -17.19
CA VAL A 9 29.47 5.81 -17.16
C VAL A 9 29.05 5.73 -15.70
N LEU A 10 28.29 6.70 -15.24
CA LEU A 10 27.79 6.75 -13.86
C LEU A 10 26.58 5.86 -13.66
N TYR A 11 25.76 5.70 -14.69
CA TYR A 11 24.52 4.93 -14.61
C TYR A 11 24.05 4.49 -15.98
N THR A 12 23.74 3.21 -16.13
CA THR A 12 22.99 2.70 -17.28
C THR A 12 21.55 2.48 -16.82
N TYR A 13 20.66 3.36 -17.25
CA TYR A 13 19.25 3.25 -16.95
C TYR A 13 18.55 2.56 -18.13
N SER A 14 17.94 1.40 -17.90
CA SER A 14 17.18 0.76 -18.97
C SER A 14 15.88 1.54 -19.22
N VAL A 15 15.43 1.57 -20.48
CA VAL A 15 14.15 2.21 -20.83
C VAL A 15 13.00 1.52 -20.09
N LYS A 16 13.07 0.19 -19.93
CA LYS A 16 12.08 -0.60 -19.20
C LYS A 16 11.97 -0.16 -17.74
N ARG A 17 13.09 0.00 -17.07
CA ARG A 17 13.12 0.50 -15.68
C ARG A 17 12.49 1.88 -15.56
N LEU A 18 12.75 2.78 -16.52
CA LEU A 18 12.11 4.10 -16.53
C LEU A 18 10.59 4.01 -16.69
N VAL A 19 10.12 3.17 -17.61
CA VAL A 19 8.68 2.95 -17.81
C VAL A 19 8.03 2.44 -16.54
N TYR A 20 8.63 1.44 -15.89
CA TYR A 20 8.12 0.94 -14.61
C TYR A 20 8.13 2.03 -13.52
N ALA A 21 9.18 2.82 -13.43
CA ALA A 21 9.24 3.90 -12.46
C ALA A 21 8.13 4.94 -12.67
N LEU A 22 7.87 5.32 -13.92
CA LEU A 22 6.78 6.24 -14.26
C LEU A 22 5.40 5.63 -13.96
N CYS A 23 5.19 4.34 -14.25
CA CYS A 23 3.95 3.65 -13.90
C CYS A 23 3.71 3.65 -12.39
N PHE A 24 4.70 3.32 -11.58
CA PHE A 24 4.56 3.31 -10.12
C PHE A 24 4.41 4.72 -9.54
N LEU A 25 5.09 5.73 -10.10
CA LEU A 25 4.86 7.13 -9.77
C LEU A 25 3.39 7.50 -9.97
N LEU A 26 2.86 7.27 -11.18
CA LEU A 26 1.48 7.60 -11.52
C LEU A 26 0.49 6.83 -10.64
N PHE A 27 0.77 5.55 -10.41
CA PHE A 27 -0.05 4.71 -9.53
C PHE A 27 -0.12 5.30 -8.12
N CYS A 28 0.99 5.73 -7.54
CA CYS A 28 1.00 6.40 -6.25
C CYS A 28 0.16 7.68 -6.25
N VAL A 29 0.29 8.51 -7.29
CA VAL A 29 -0.40 9.81 -7.37
C VAL A 29 -1.91 9.63 -7.59
N ILE A 30 -2.32 8.77 -8.51
CA ILE A 30 -3.73 8.54 -8.84
C ILE A 30 -4.45 7.83 -7.71
N HIS A 31 -3.84 6.78 -7.17
CA HIS A 31 -4.46 5.95 -6.14
C HIS A 31 -4.77 6.72 -4.84
N GLN A 32 -4.15 7.86 -4.63
CA GLN A 32 -4.29 8.64 -3.41
C GLN A 32 -5.48 9.61 -3.42
N ARG A 33 -6.11 9.81 -4.58
CA ARG A 33 -7.30 10.65 -4.62
C ARG A 33 -8.46 9.93 -3.95
N VAL A 34 -8.83 10.41 -2.79
CA VAL A 34 -9.98 9.92 -2.07
C VAL A 34 -11.20 10.70 -2.49
N ASN A 35 -12.14 10.01 -3.08
CA ASN A 35 -13.49 10.52 -3.26
C ASN A 35 -14.48 9.53 -2.67
N SER A 36 -15.41 10.04 -1.89
CA SER A 36 -16.46 9.28 -1.23
C SER A 36 -17.61 8.87 -2.18
N GLU A 37 -17.52 9.18 -3.46
CA GLU A 37 -18.57 8.86 -4.41
C GLU A 37 -18.27 7.55 -5.14
N ALA A 38 -19.23 6.63 -5.10
CA ALA A 38 -19.09 5.26 -5.61
C ALA A 38 -18.60 5.17 -7.07
N GLY A 39 -19.00 6.12 -7.94
CA GLY A 39 -18.54 6.15 -9.33
C GLY A 39 -17.05 6.44 -9.47
N MET A 40 -16.51 7.28 -8.62
CA MET A 40 -15.08 7.62 -8.63
C MET A 40 -14.21 6.50 -8.06
N GLU A 41 -14.72 5.69 -7.15
CA GLU A 41 -14.02 4.51 -6.65
C GLU A 41 -13.85 3.46 -7.74
N VAL A 42 -14.90 3.18 -8.49
CA VAL A 42 -14.84 2.24 -9.63
C VAL A 42 -13.82 2.71 -10.67
N PHE A 43 -13.85 3.99 -11.01
CA PHE A 43 -12.89 4.58 -11.96
C PHE A 43 -11.44 4.44 -11.48
N ARG A 44 -11.17 4.78 -10.22
CA ARG A 44 -9.86 4.65 -9.60
C ARG A 44 -9.35 3.21 -9.65
N ASP A 45 -10.22 2.27 -9.32
CA ASP A 45 -9.84 0.87 -9.23
C ASP A 45 -9.59 0.27 -10.62
N LEU A 46 -10.40 0.63 -11.62
CA LEU A 46 -10.17 0.23 -13.02
C LEU A 46 -8.86 0.82 -13.57
N THR A 47 -8.57 2.08 -13.27
CA THR A 47 -7.29 2.71 -13.63
C THR A 47 -6.12 1.99 -12.97
N GLY A 48 -6.24 1.67 -11.67
CA GLY A 48 -5.24 0.91 -10.95
C GLY A 48 -5.00 -0.48 -11.54
N ILE A 49 -6.07 -1.17 -11.95
CA ILE A 49 -5.98 -2.47 -12.63
C ILE A 49 -5.30 -2.32 -13.98
N GLY A 50 -5.69 -1.33 -14.79
CA GLY A 50 -5.05 -1.07 -16.09
C GLY A 50 -3.56 -0.82 -15.96
N MET A 51 -3.14 0.00 -14.98
CA MET A 51 -1.72 0.21 -14.68
C MET A 51 -1.03 -1.08 -14.24
N ALA A 52 -1.66 -1.86 -13.36
CA ALA A 52 -1.13 -3.14 -12.91
C ALA A 52 -0.92 -4.09 -14.10
N VAL A 53 -1.89 -4.17 -15.01
CA VAL A 53 -1.77 -5.01 -16.22
C VAL A 53 -0.62 -4.56 -17.10
N ILE A 54 -0.43 -3.25 -17.33
CA ILE A 54 0.70 -2.72 -18.11
C ILE A 54 2.04 -3.14 -17.48
N ILE A 55 2.16 -2.98 -16.17
CA ILE A 55 3.37 -3.38 -15.44
C ILE A 55 3.63 -4.88 -15.60
N MET A 56 2.57 -5.69 -15.53
CA MET A 56 2.65 -7.14 -15.51
C MET A 56 2.92 -7.77 -16.87
N THR A 57 2.36 -7.21 -17.93
CA THR A 57 2.41 -7.83 -19.27
C THR A 57 3.71 -7.58 -20.00
N HIS A 58 4.77 -7.09 -19.37
CA HIS A 58 6.00 -6.75 -20.05
C HIS A 58 5.78 -5.84 -21.24
N TYR A 59 5.73 -4.60 -21.02
CA TYR A 59 5.87 -3.67 -22.10
C TYR A 59 7.20 -3.93 -22.82
N ARG A 60 7.17 -4.77 -23.89
CA ARG A 60 8.30 -5.00 -24.78
C ARG A 60 8.14 -4.12 -26.00
N PRO A 61 8.88 -3.00 -26.10
CA PRO A 61 8.85 -2.20 -27.34
C PRO A 61 9.20 -3.01 -28.58
N GLU A 62 9.92 -4.12 -28.43
CA GLU A 62 10.38 -5.00 -29.50
C GLU A 62 9.26 -5.88 -30.07
N ASP A 63 8.32 -6.32 -29.23
CA ASP A 63 7.18 -7.14 -29.65
C ASP A 63 6.16 -6.34 -30.48
N PHE A 64 6.24 -5.00 -30.41
CA PHE A 64 5.38 -4.06 -31.13
C PHE A 64 6.00 -3.49 -32.41
N ARG A 65 6.93 -4.19 -33.06
CA ARG A 65 7.61 -3.68 -34.27
C ARG A 65 6.65 -3.14 -35.33
N LYS A 66 5.46 -3.73 -35.49
CA LYS A 66 4.42 -3.28 -36.43
C LYS A 66 3.47 -2.22 -35.86
N TRP A 67 3.29 -2.18 -34.53
CA TRP A 67 2.30 -1.33 -33.84
C TRP A 67 2.94 -0.36 -32.83
N LYS A 68 4.23 -0.21 -32.90
CA LYS A 68 5.03 0.52 -31.90
C LYS A 68 4.56 1.95 -31.69
N ILE A 69 4.33 2.70 -32.77
CA ILE A 69 3.95 4.11 -32.71
C ILE A 69 2.51 4.28 -32.16
N PRO A 70 1.48 3.63 -32.74
CA PRO A 70 0.12 3.72 -32.20
C PRO A 70 0.03 3.31 -30.73
N TYR A 71 0.74 2.27 -30.31
CA TYR A 71 0.75 1.81 -28.93
C TYR A 71 1.42 2.82 -27.99
N LEU A 72 2.54 3.40 -28.37
CA LEU A 72 3.21 4.43 -27.57
C LEU A 72 2.33 5.68 -27.43
N ILE A 73 1.68 6.10 -28.53
CA ILE A 73 0.74 7.23 -28.49
C ILE A 73 -0.41 6.90 -27.53
N TRP A 74 -0.99 5.72 -27.66
CA TRP A 74 -2.09 5.28 -26.81
C TRP A 74 -1.69 5.24 -25.31
N THR A 75 -0.54 4.64 -25.02
CA THR A 75 -0.02 4.58 -23.64
C THR A 75 0.25 5.98 -23.09
N ALA A 76 0.81 6.89 -23.91
CA ALA A 76 1.03 8.27 -23.52
C ALA A 76 -0.28 9.02 -23.26
N VAL A 77 -1.28 8.87 -24.13
CA VAL A 77 -2.61 9.45 -23.96
C VAL A 77 -3.28 8.93 -22.69
N TRP A 78 -3.17 7.62 -22.44
CA TRP A 78 -3.71 7.03 -21.23
C TRP A 78 -2.98 7.53 -19.97
N MET A 79 -1.64 7.54 -19.95
CA MET A 79 -0.83 7.97 -18.83
C MET A 79 -1.01 9.45 -18.49
N ILE A 80 -1.26 10.31 -19.47
CA ILE A 80 -1.46 11.74 -19.27
C ILE A 80 -2.94 12.06 -19.07
N GLY A 81 -3.80 11.51 -19.89
CA GLY A 81 -5.24 11.79 -19.88
C GLY A 81 -5.94 11.29 -18.63
N THR A 82 -5.59 10.11 -18.14
CA THR A 82 -6.19 9.52 -16.95
C THR A 82 -5.98 10.38 -15.68
N PRO A 83 -4.76 10.80 -15.34
CA PRO A 83 -4.55 11.71 -14.20
C PRO A 83 -5.30 13.03 -14.37
N ILE A 84 -5.27 13.63 -15.57
CA ILE A 84 -5.97 14.90 -15.83
C ILE A 84 -7.46 14.74 -15.64
N ALA A 85 -8.10 13.76 -16.25
CA ALA A 85 -9.52 13.49 -16.09
C ALA A 85 -9.87 13.23 -14.62
N PHE A 86 -9.02 12.45 -13.93
CA PHE A 86 -9.21 12.12 -12.53
C PHE A 86 -9.16 13.35 -11.61
N TYR A 87 -8.22 14.27 -11.81
CA TYR A 87 -8.10 15.49 -11.00
C TYR A 87 -9.06 16.60 -11.42
N CYS A 88 -9.51 16.61 -12.67
CA CYS A 88 -10.47 17.60 -13.18
C CYS A 88 -11.93 17.17 -12.99
N SER A 89 -12.21 15.89 -12.71
CA SER A 89 -13.57 15.42 -12.55
C SER A 89 -14.20 16.01 -11.29
N SER A 90 -15.39 16.59 -11.47
CA SER A 90 -16.27 17.02 -10.38
C SER A 90 -17.03 15.83 -9.78
N SER A 91 -17.86 16.07 -8.82
CA SER A 91 -18.60 15.08 -8.02
C SER A 91 -19.50 14.09 -8.79
N ALA A 92 -19.78 14.32 -10.05
CA ALA A 92 -20.56 13.42 -10.89
C ALA A 92 -19.68 12.82 -11.99
N ALA A 93 -19.91 11.57 -12.39
CA ALA A 93 -19.25 10.96 -13.53
C ALA A 93 -19.50 11.81 -14.78
N THR A 94 -18.46 12.46 -15.27
CA THR A 94 -18.51 13.32 -16.45
C THR A 94 -18.32 12.48 -17.72
N LEU A 95 -18.61 13.06 -18.88
CA LEU A 95 -18.27 12.43 -20.15
C LEU A 95 -16.78 12.07 -20.23
N ALA A 96 -15.91 12.89 -19.62
CA ALA A 96 -14.48 12.63 -19.58
C ALA A 96 -14.15 11.33 -18.80
N ASP A 97 -14.84 11.07 -17.68
CA ASP A 97 -14.66 9.85 -16.89
C ASP A 97 -15.05 8.61 -17.69
N TRP A 98 -16.17 8.66 -18.41
CA TRP A 98 -16.61 7.57 -19.29
C TRP A 98 -15.65 7.32 -20.45
N ILE A 99 -15.10 8.38 -21.06
CA ILE A 99 -14.07 8.25 -22.09
C ILE A 99 -12.84 7.54 -21.53
N VAL A 100 -12.38 7.92 -20.33
CA VAL A 100 -11.20 7.29 -19.72
C VAL A 100 -11.47 5.83 -19.35
N ILE A 101 -12.64 5.51 -18.79
CA ILE A 101 -13.04 4.12 -18.53
C ILE A 101 -13.06 3.31 -19.82
N ALA A 102 -13.62 3.84 -20.90
CA ALA A 102 -13.63 3.16 -22.20
C ALA A 102 -12.20 2.93 -22.73
N LEU A 103 -11.32 3.92 -22.61
CA LEU A 103 -9.93 3.81 -22.97
C LEU A 103 -9.18 2.76 -22.15
N ASP A 104 -9.44 2.71 -20.83
CA ASP A 104 -8.86 1.71 -19.94
C ASP A 104 -9.33 0.29 -20.30
N VAL A 105 -10.63 0.10 -20.57
CA VAL A 105 -11.19 -1.19 -20.98
C VAL A 105 -10.58 -1.66 -22.32
N VAL A 106 -10.46 -0.77 -23.31
CA VAL A 106 -9.86 -1.10 -24.62
C VAL A 106 -8.39 -1.45 -24.45
N LEU A 107 -7.63 -0.66 -23.69
CA LEU A 107 -6.22 -0.92 -23.43
C LEU A 107 -6.02 -2.25 -22.70
N PHE A 108 -6.81 -2.46 -21.66
CA PHE A 108 -6.81 -3.68 -20.87
C PHE A 108 -7.16 -4.91 -21.72
N GLY A 109 -8.23 -4.84 -22.51
CA GLY A 109 -8.62 -5.91 -23.42
C GLY A 109 -7.54 -6.20 -24.46
N TYR A 110 -6.93 -5.17 -25.04
CA TYR A 110 -5.82 -5.31 -25.98
C TYR A 110 -4.61 -6.03 -25.35
N ILE A 111 -4.17 -5.60 -24.17
CA ILE A 111 -3.04 -6.21 -23.47
C ILE A 111 -3.35 -7.66 -23.11
N LEU A 112 -4.56 -7.96 -22.62
CA LEU A 112 -5.00 -9.31 -22.29
C LEU A 112 -4.99 -10.22 -23.51
N ILE A 113 -5.60 -9.79 -24.61
CA ILE A 113 -5.65 -10.54 -25.88
C ILE A 113 -4.23 -10.78 -26.40
N HIS A 114 -3.39 -9.74 -26.42
CA HIS A 114 -2.01 -9.87 -26.85
C HIS A 114 -1.22 -10.87 -25.99
N THR A 115 -1.41 -10.82 -24.65
CA THR A 115 -0.76 -11.75 -23.72
C THR A 115 -1.21 -13.20 -23.98
N ILE A 116 -2.51 -13.43 -24.17
CA ILE A 116 -3.06 -14.76 -24.49
C ILE A 116 -2.50 -15.27 -25.82
N ILE A 117 -2.50 -14.44 -26.86
CA ILE A 117 -1.96 -14.81 -28.17
C ILE A 117 -0.47 -15.14 -28.07
N SER A 118 0.33 -14.31 -27.38
CA SER A 118 1.77 -14.55 -27.18
C SER A 118 2.04 -15.86 -26.46
N VAL A 119 1.28 -16.16 -25.39
CA VAL A 119 1.40 -17.43 -24.65
C VAL A 119 1.06 -18.63 -25.52
N ILE A 120 0.00 -18.53 -26.33
CA ILE A 120 -0.44 -19.62 -27.23
C ILE A 120 0.55 -19.83 -28.37
N MET A 121 0.95 -18.74 -29.05
CA MET A 121 1.78 -18.84 -30.27
C MET A 121 3.26 -19.08 -29.98
N GLU A 122 3.80 -18.52 -28.91
CA GLU A 122 5.21 -18.70 -28.55
C GLU A 122 5.47 -19.97 -27.73
N GLY A 123 4.43 -20.64 -27.27
CA GLY A 123 4.56 -21.86 -26.46
C GLY A 123 5.30 -21.66 -25.15
N LYS A 124 5.59 -20.41 -24.80
CA LYS A 124 6.26 -20.04 -23.55
C LYS A 124 5.32 -20.22 -22.38
N ARG A 125 5.27 -21.42 -21.83
CA ARG A 125 4.55 -21.66 -20.58
C ARG A 125 5.45 -21.29 -19.43
N PRO A 126 5.06 -20.34 -18.56
CA PRO A 126 5.79 -20.09 -17.33
C PRO A 126 5.78 -21.39 -16.51
N LYS A 127 6.93 -21.75 -15.97
CA LYS A 127 7.02 -22.87 -15.03
C LYS A 127 6.44 -22.42 -13.70
N LEU A 128 5.13 -22.55 -13.56
CA LEU A 128 4.44 -22.26 -12.31
C LEU A 128 4.74 -23.35 -11.29
N ASN A 129 5.07 -22.94 -10.08
CA ASN A 129 5.05 -23.84 -8.94
C ASN A 129 3.59 -24.19 -8.62
N LEU A 130 3.15 -25.36 -9.09
CA LEU A 130 1.75 -25.81 -8.96
C LEU A 130 1.27 -25.81 -7.50
N LYS A 131 2.16 -26.09 -6.55
CA LYS A 131 1.81 -26.16 -5.13
C LYS A 131 1.25 -24.83 -4.60
N TYR A 132 1.92 -23.73 -4.89
CA TYR A 132 1.49 -22.39 -4.45
C TYR A 132 0.51 -21.76 -5.43
N GLY A 133 0.67 -22.03 -6.73
CA GLY A 133 -0.25 -21.58 -7.77
C GLY A 133 -1.66 -22.14 -7.58
N ALA A 134 -1.78 -23.37 -7.10
CA ALA A 134 -3.09 -23.97 -6.78
C ALA A 134 -3.82 -23.20 -5.68
N VAL A 135 -3.12 -22.74 -4.63
CA VAL A 135 -3.73 -21.93 -3.55
C VAL A 135 -4.31 -20.63 -4.11
N TRP A 136 -3.55 -19.95 -4.94
CA TRP A 136 -4.00 -18.75 -5.63
C TRP A 136 -5.22 -19.02 -6.52
N PHE A 137 -5.14 -20.04 -7.36
CA PHE A 137 -6.20 -20.39 -8.30
C PHE A 137 -7.49 -20.75 -7.56
N VAL A 138 -7.41 -21.59 -6.54
CA VAL A 138 -8.58 -21.97 -5.73
C VAL A 138 -9.20 -20.75 -5.06
N MET A 139 -8.39 -19.85 -4.50
CA MET A 139 -8.88 -18.59 -3.92
C MET A 139 -9.64 -17.75 -4.96
N MET A 140 -9.09 -17.57 -6.17
CA MET A 140 -9.76 -16.82 -7.23
C MET A 140 -11.08 -17.45 -7.66
N VAL A 141 -11.11 -18.78 -7.82
CA VAL A 141 -12.35 -19.50 -8.17
C VAL A 141 -13.41 -19.32 -7.07
N LEU A 142 -13.02 -19.45 -5.80
CA LEU A 142 -13.94 -19.25 -4.69
C LEU A 142 -14.49 -17.82 -4.63
N MET A 143 -13.65 -16.80 -4.93
CA MET A 143 -14.10 -15.42 -5.03
C MET A 143 -15.11 -15.22 -6.17
N VAL A 144 -14.90 -15.83 -7.33
CA VAL A 144 -15.81 -15.74 -8.50
C VAL A 144 -17.17 -16.38 -8.21
N ILE A 145 -17.20 -17.53 -7.52
CA ILE A 145 -18.44 -18.24 -7.19
C ILE A 145 -19.11 -17.76 -5.90
N SER A 146 -18.54 -16.76 -5.23
CA SER A 146 -19.10 -16.16 -4.03
C SER A 146 -20.43 -15.46 -4.33
N ARG A 147 -21.12 -15.00 -3.29
CA ARG A 147 -22.31 -14.15 -3.42
C ARG A 147 -21.99 -12.67 -3.60
N SER A 148 -20.71 -12.33 -3.63
CA SER A 148 -20.27 -10.96 -3.79
C SER A 148 -20.76 -10.36 -5.10
N THR A 149 -21.29 -9.15 -5.03
CA THR A 149 -21.72 -8.37 -6.22
C THR A 149 -20.59 -7.56 -6.83
N TYR A 150 -19.39 -7.66 -6.27
CA TYR A 150 -18.23 -6.95 -6.79
C TYR A 150 -17.69 -7.55 -8.10
N ILE A 151 -17.24 -6.69 -8.99
CA ILE A 151 -16.51 -7.09 -10.19
C ILE A 151 -15.07 -7.56 -9.89
N TRP A 152 -14.57 -7.27 -8.70
CA TRP A 152 -13.18 -7.48 -8.28
C TRP A 152 -12.69 -8.92 -8.41
N PRO A 153 -13.47 -9.97 -8.15
CA PRO A 153 -13.03 -11.35 -8.38
C PRO A 153 -12.54 -11.61 -9.80
N PHE A 154 -13.22 -11.06 -10.79
CA PHE A 154 -12.82 -11.17 -12.20
C PHE A 154 -11.52 -10.39 -12.46
N CYS A 155 -11.38 -9.21 -11.88
CA CYS A 155 -10.16 -8.41 -11.97
C CYS A 155 -8.96 -9.15 -11.38
N TYR A 156 -9.12 -9.80 -10.23
CA TYR A 156 -8.08 -10.64 -9.63
C TYR A 156 -7.73 -11.83 -10.53
N LEU A 157 -8.71 -12.48 -11.12
CA LEU A 157 -8.48 -13.60 -12.04
C LEU A 157 -7.67 -13.16 -13.27
N VAL A 158 -8.01 -12.01 -13.84
CA VAL A 158 -7.27 -11.43 -14.97
C VAL A 158 -5.85 -11.06 -14.55
N MET A 159 -5.68 -10.39 -13.42
CA MET A 159 -4.37 -10.06 -12.86
C MET A 159 -3.54 -11.33 -12.64
N PHE A 160 -4.12 -12.36 -12.07
CA PHE A 160 -3.46 -13.66 -11.89
C PHE A 160 -2.99 -14.23 -13.23
N GLY A 161 -3.86 -14.27 -14.23
CA GLY A 161 -3.52 -14.75 -15.57
C GLY A 161 -2.37 -13.94 -16.20
N CYS A 162 -2.48 -12.64 -16.24
CA CYS A 162 -1.44 -11.76 -16.79
C CYS A 162 -0.12 -11.87 -16.04
N PHE A 163 -0.17 -12.01 -14.71
CA PHE A 163 1.00 -12.05 -13.85
C PHE A 163 1.80 -13.33 -13.98
N TYR A 164 1.10 -14.44 -13.99
CA TYR A 164 1.73 -15.75 -13.87
C TYR A 164 1.87 -16.48 -15.20
N LEU A 165 1.21 -16.00 -16.26
CA LEU A 165 1.37 -16.53 -17.60
C LEU A 165 2.48 -15.84 -18.41
N THR A 166 3.01 -14.71 -17.93
CA THR A 166 4.12 -14.01 -18.58
C THR A 166 5.47 -14.47 -18.04
N ASP A 167 6.40 -14.78 -18.93
CA ASP A 167 7.78 -15.13 -18.57
C ASP A 167 8.66 -13.89 -18.48
N PHE A 168 9.39 -13.70 -17.39
CA PHE A 168 10.31 -12.59 -17.16
C PHE A 168 11.75 -13.10 -17.11
N THR A 169 12.61 -12.53 -17.90
CA THR A 169 14.05 -12.77 -17.76
C THR A 169 14.53 -12.22 -16.40
N LYS A 170 15.69 -12.65 -15.94
CA LYS A 170 16.27 -12.15 -14.70
C LYS A 170 16.53 -10.64 -14.73
N GLU A 171 16.90 -10.11 -15.90
CA GLU A 171 17.13 -8.67 -16.10
C GLU A 171 15.82 -7.89 -16.01
N GLU A 172 14.77 -8.37 -16.65
CA GLU A 172 13.45 -7.74 -16.59
C GLU A 172 12.84 -7.78 -15.19
N GLN A 173 13.05 -8.87 -14.44
CA GLN A 173 12.65 -8.94 -13.04
C GLN A 173 13.38 -7.90 -12.18
N ASN A 174 14.67 -7.70 -12.45
CA ASN A 174 15.44 -6.68 -11.77
C ASN A 174 14.99 -5.27 -12.17
N ASP A 175 14.74 -5.03 -13.46
CA ASP A 175 14.24 -3.75 -13.96
C ASP A 175 12.86 -3.42 -13.37
N LEU A 176 11.95 -4.39 -13.30
CA LEU A 176 10.65 -4.22 -12.65
C LEU A 176 10.82 -3.85 -11.18
N PHE A 177 11.64 -4.61 -10.44
CA PHE A 177 11.85 -4.35 -9.02
C PHE A 177 12.50 -2.98 -8.78
N GLN A 178 13.57 -2.66 -9.48
CA GLN A 178 14.26 -1.37 -9.32
C GLN A 178 13.39 -0.21 -9.80
N GLY A 179 12.65 -0.38 -10.90
CA GLY A 179 11.68 0.62 -11.38
C GLY A 179 10.54 0.85 -10.38
N MET A 180 10.01 -0.21 -9.76
CA MET A 180 9.05 -0.10 -8.67
C MET A 180 9.59 0.73 -7.51
N LEU A 181 10.80 0.42 -7.03
CA LEU A 181 11.42 1.19 -5.94
C LEU A 181 11.59 2.66 -6.30
N ASP A 182 12.10 2.93 -7.51
CA ASP A 182 12.31 4.31 -7.99
C ASP A 182 10.98 5.06 -8.12
N GLY A 183 9.95 4.41 -8.68
CA GLY A 183 8.63 5.00 -8.87
C GLY A 183 7.91 5.31 -7.56
N ILE A 184 8.00 4.43 -6.56
CA ILE A 184 7.42 4.68 -5.23
C ILE A 184 8.13 5.87 -4.56
N ILE A 185 9.46 5.97 -4.66
CA ILE A 185 10.21 7.11 -4.11
C ILE A 185 9.84 8.41 -4.84
N LEU A 186 9.74 8.39 -6.17
CA LEU A 186 9.31 9.55 -6.94
C LEU A 186 7.87 9.94 -6.61
N GLY A 187 6.97 8.97 -6.45
CA GLY A 187 5.59 9.19 -6.01
C GLY A 187 5.52 9.82 -4.63
N PHE A 188 6.35 9.35 -3.70
CA PHE A 188 6.47 9.96 -2.38
C PHE A 188 6.90 11.42 -2.46
N PHE A 189 7.94 11.74 -3.25
CA PHE A 189 8.38 13.12 -3.42
C PHE A 189 7.32 14.00 -4.08
N ALA A 190 6.61 13.49 -5.08
CA ALA A 190 5.53 14.22 -5.75
C ALA A 190 4.38 14.53 -4.77
N LEU A 191 3.90 13.52 -4.04
CA LEU A 191 2.81 13.68 -3.07
C LEU A 191 3.22 14.55 -1.88
N GLN A 192 4.41 14.33 -1.33
CA GLN A 192 4.87 15.10 -0.18
C GLN A 192 5.22 16.54 -0.57
N GLY A 193 5.80 16.76 -1.75
CA GLY A 193 6.01 18.09 -2.32
C GLY A 193 4.69 18.84 -2.51
N PHE A 194 3.66 18.17 -3.05
CA PHE A 194 2.32 18.72 -3.11
C PHE A 194 1.78 19.08 -1.72
N CYS A 195 1.95 18.19 -0.73
CA CYS A 195 1.49 18.46 0.63
C CYS A 195 2.18 19.65 1.29
N PHE A 196 3.47 19.83 1.06
CA PHE A 196 4.23 20.96 1.59
C PHE A 196 3.75 22.31 1.04
N VAL A 197 3.15 22.33 -0.13
CA VAL A 197 2.66 23.58 -0.76
C VAL A 197 1.18 23.78 -0.49
N PHE A 198 0.36 22.71 -0.55
CA PHE A 198 -1.09 22.83 -0.68
C PHE A 198 -1.89 22.21 0.46
N ARG A 199 -1.27 21.37 1.31
CA ARG A 199 -2.02 20.62 2.34
C ARG A 199 -1.62 21.06 3.73
N PRO A 200 -2.46 21.85 4.43
CA PRO A 200 -2.16 22.30 5.78
C PRO A 200 -2.23 21.15 6.80
N TYR A 201 -1.44 21.26 7.85
CA TYR A 201 -1.53 20.39 9.02
C TYR A 201 -2.48 21.02 10.05
N ASP A 202 -3.78 20.84 9.82
CA ASP A 202 -4.88 21.48 10.56
C ASP A 202 -5.65 20.55 11.48
N VAL A 203 -5.34 19.26 11.47
CA VAL A 203 -5.95 18.23 12.31
C VAL A 203 -4.89 17.42 13.03
N VAL A 204 -5.21 16.94 14.22
CA VAL A 204 -4.28 16.25 15.15
C VAL A 204 -3.48 15.13 14.49
N ARG A 205 -4.10 14.38 13.59
CA ARG A 205 -3.45 13.28 12.86
C ARG A 205 -3.12 13.71 11.44
N TYR A 206 -1.84 13.70 11.08
CA TYR A 206 -1.41 14.07 9.74
C TYR A 206 -1.93 13.09 8.69
N LYS A 207 -2.67 13.62 7.74
CA LYS A 207 -3.29 12.85 6.66
C LYS A 207 -2.58 13.02 5.32
N GLY A 208 -1.78 14.06 5.16
CA GLY A 208 -1.12 14.39 3.89
C GLY A 208 -2.11 14.53 2.74
N ALA A 209 -1.87 13.87 1.63
CA ALA A 209 -2.73 13.85 0.46
C ALA A 209 -3.94 12.91 0.60
N PHE A 210 -4.05 12.18 1.71
CA PHE A 210 -5.05 11.12 1.90
C PHE A 210 -6.24 11.62 2.73
N ALA A 211 -7.38 10.96 2.59
CA ALA A 211 -8.55 11.22 3.42
C ALA A 211 -8.39 10.70 4.85
N ASN A 212 -7.71 9.58 4.98
CA ASN A 212 -7.55 8.87 6.24
C ASN A 212 -6.06 8.76 6.62
N SER A 213 -5.73 9.13 7.85
CA SER A 213 -4.37 9.02 8.39
C SER A 213 -3.84 7.59 8.44
N ASN A 214 -4.69 6.56 8.55
CA ASN A 214 -4.24 5.17 8.51
C ASN A 214 -3.81 4.76 7.09
N VAL A 215 -4.52 5.23 6.06
CA VAL A 215 -4.11 5.00 4.66
C VAL A 215 -2.79 5.72 4.37
N ASN A 216 -2.61 6.93 4.89
CA ASN A 216 -1.36 7.66 4.82
C ASN A 216 -0.22 6.91 5.52
N ALA A 217 -0.47 6.36 6.72
CA ALA A 217 0.47 5.52 7.45
C ALA A 217 0.89 4.29 6.63
N LEU A 218 -0.06 3.58 6.02
CA LEU A 218 0.25 2.44 5.13
C LEU A 218 1.15 2.86 3.97
N PHE A 219 0.88 4.00 3.35
CA PHE A 219 1.72 4.51 2.27
C PHE A 219 3.14 4.80 2.75
N TYR A 220 3.30 5.48 3.89
CA TYR A 220 4.62 5.75 4.45
C TYR A 220 5.37 4.47 4.84
N LEU A 221 4.69 3.44 5.33
CA LEU A 221 5.30 2.13 5.58
C LEU A 221 5.82 1.47 4.30
N ILE A 222 5.07 1.56 3.20
CA ILE A 222 5.50 1.08 1.89
C ILE A 222 6.74 1.85 1.41
N VAL A 223 6.73 3.18 1.54
CA VAL A 223 7.90 4.02 1.20
C VAL A 223 9.09 3.66 2.09
N LEU A 224 8.88 3.44 3.38
CA LEU A 224 9.93 3.04 4.32
C LEU A 224 10.59 1.71 3.92
N ALA A 225 9.77 0.69 3.59
CA ALA A 225 10.27 -0.59 3.10
C ALA A 225 11.06 -0.42 1.80
N THR A 226 10.60 0.46 0.91
CA THR A 226 11.28 0.82 -0.34
C THR A 226 12.65 1.45 -0.07
N VAL A 227 12.71 2.42 0.83
CA VAL A 227 13.96 3.10 1.21
C VAL A 227 14.93 2.12 1.89
N PHE A 228 14.44 1.24 2.77
CA PHE A 228 15.25 0.19 3.40
C PHE A 228 15.83 -0.78 2.36
N ALA A 229 15.06 -1.20 1.36
CA ALA A 229 15.56 -2.02 0.27
C ALA A 229 16.67 -1.29 -0.54
N LYS A 230 16.51 0.02 -0.78
CA LYS A 230 17.56 0.85 -1.42
C LYS A 230 18.81 0.98 -0.56
N ILE A 231 18.70 1.11 0.77
CA ILE A 231 19.87 1.14 1.66
C ILE A 231 20.64 -0.18 1.58
N ILE A 232 19.93 -1.33 1.59
CA ILE A 232 20.56 -2.64 1.43
C ILE A 232 21.26 -2.73 0.07
N TYR A 233 20.58 -2.35 -1.01
CA TYR A 233 21.16 -2.34 -2.36
C TYR A 233 22.45 -1.51 -2.44
N VAL A 234 22.39 -0.25 -1.99
CA VAL A 234 23.54 0.68 -2.02
C VAL A 234 24.67 0.19 -1.10
N THR A 235 24.35 -0.48 -0.01
CA THR A 235 25.34 -1.07 0.89
C THR A 235 26.01 -2.27 0.25
N HIS A 236 25.25 -3.14 -0.40
CA HIS A 236 25.74 -4.34 -1.09
C HIS A 236 26.60 -3.98 -2.32
N THR A 237 26.21 -2.95 -3.07
CA THR A 237 26.95 -2.48 -4.26
C THR A 237 28.09 -1.51 -3.93
N ASN A 238 28.41 -1.29 -2.67
CA ASN A 238 29.41 -0.32 -2.21
C ASN A 238 29.21 1.09 -2.80
N GLY A 239 27.95 1.52 -2.88
CA GLY A 239 27.59 2.84 -3.38
C GLY A 239 28.23 3.99 -2.59
N SER A 240 28.22 5.19 -3.16
CA SER A 240 28.87 6.36 -2.59
C SER A 240 28.34 6.70 -1.18
N ARG A 241 29.18 7.38 -0.36
CA ARG A 241 28.77 7.85 0.97
C ARG A 241 27.58 8.80 0.91
N TRP A 242 27.51 9.66 -0.11
CA TRP A 242 26.40 10.58 -0.32
C TRP A 242 25.09 9.87 -0.65
N THR A 243 25.14 8.81 -1.47
CA THR A 243 23.97 8.00 -1.77
C THR A 243 23.47 7.27 -0.53
N LYS A 244 24.37 6.76 0.32
CA LYS A 244 23.99 6.15 1.60
C LYS A 244 23.34 7.18 2.51
N LEU A 245 23.97 8.34 2.68
CA LEU A 245 23.41 9.44 3.50
C LEU A 245 22.01 9.86 3.00
N TYR A 246 21.84 10.01 1.69
CA TYR A 246 20.56 10.37 1.08
C TYR A 246 19.44 9.40 1.50
N TYR A 247 19.66 8.09 1.38
CA TYR A 247 18.63 7.12 1.76
C TYR A 247 18.43 7.00 3.28
N TRP A 248 19.46 7.15 4.09
CA TRP A 248 19.32 7.17 5.55
C TRP A 248 18.52 8.41 6.01
N THR A 249 18.80 9.57 5.46
CA THR A 249 18.01 10.79 5.70
C THR A 249 16.57 10.61 5.22
N GLY A 250 16.38 10.01 4.05
CA GLY A 250 15.07 9.67 3.53
C GLY A 250 14.29 8.76 4.47
N ALA A 251 14.91 7.73 5.05
CA ALA A 251 14.28 6.88 6.06
C ALA A 251 13.88 7.68 7.30
N GLY A 252 14.72 8.62 7.75
CA GLY A 252 14.41 9.53 8.86
C GLY A 252 13.18 10.41 8.57
N VAL A 253 13.11 11.00 7.38
CA VAL A 253 11.96 11.83 6.95
C VAL A 253 10.68 11.01 6.90
N VAL A 254 10.72 9.81 6.30
CA VAL A 254 9.53 8.94 6.21
C VAL A 254 9.05 8.51 7.60
N LEU A 255 9.97 8.14 8.50
CA LEU A 255 9.61 7.81 9.88
C LEU A 255 9.06 9.02 10.63
N SER A 256 9.59 10.22 10.39
CA SER A 256 9.07 11.47 10.97
C SER A 256 7.63 11.73 10.54
N LEU A 257 7.32 11.54 9.26
CA LEU A 257 5.96 11.64 8.72
C LEU A 257 5.05 10.56 9.28
N GLU A 258 5.56 9.32 9.41
CA GLU A 258 4.81 8.22 10.02
C GLU A 258 4.45 8.51 11.49
N ILE A 259 5.37 9.09 12.27
CA ILE A 259 5.10 9.52 13.64
C ILE A 259 3.96 10.55 13.68
N MET A 260 3.92 11.49 12.75
CA MET A 260 2.88 12.52 12.68
C MET A 260 1.49 11.98 12.30
N THR A 261 1.38 10.78 11.74
CA THR A 261 0.07 10.13 11.50
C THR A 261 -0.66 9.78 12.78
N ILE A 262 0.05 9.68 13.91
CA ILE A 262 -0.45 9.24 15.23
C ILE A 262 -1.25 7.93 15.12
N GLY A 263 -0.83 7.06 14.20
CA GLY A 263 -1.44 5.76 13.94
C GLY A 263 -0.77 4.65 14.75
N ARG A 264 -1.46 4.10 15.77
CA ARG A 264 -0.88 3.04 16.64
C ARG A 264 -0.36 1.84 15.86
N ILE A 265 -1.12 1.37 14.87
CA ILE A 265 -0.69 0.24 14.02
C ILE A 265 0.46 0.62 13.09
N GLY A 266 0.44 1.85 12.56
CA GLY A 266 1.53 2.37 11.76
C GLY A 266 2.84 2.41 12.56
N TRP A 267 2.81 2.97 13.76
CA TRP A 267 3.98 3.02 14.66
C TRP A 267 4.50 1.62 15.02
N PHE A 268 3.60 0.71 15.41
CA PHE A 268 3.97 -0.67 15.73
C PHE A 268 4.64 -1.37 14.54
N THR A 269 4.03 -1.23 13.36
CA THR A 269 4.59 -1.81 12.13
C THR A 269 5.93 -1.17 11.78
N ALA A 270 6.06 0.18 11.87
CA ALA A 270 7.31 0.88 11.61
C ALA A 270 8.46 0.43 12.51
N VAL A 271 8.17 0.19 13.80
CA VAL A 271 9.15 -0.35 14.76
C VAL A 271 9.60 -1.75 14.34
N ILE A 272 8.66 -2.66 14.03
CA ILE A 272 9.00 -4.02 13.57
C ILE A 272 9.83 -3.97 12.30
N LEU A 273 9.42 -3.18 11.30
CA LEU A 273 10.17 -3.03 10.05
C LEU A 273 11.57 -2.50 10.27
N SER A 274 11.72 -1.51 11.16
CA SER A 274 13.03 -0.93 11.51
C SER A 274 13.94 -1.96 12.20
N LEU A 275 13.40 -2.76 13.10
CA LEU A 275 14.16 -3.85 13.74
C LEU A 275 14.58 -4.89 12.69
N VAL A 276 13.66 -5.39 11.88
CA VAL A 276 13.94 -6.36 10.81
C VAL A 276 15.01 -5.83 9.86
N PHE A 277 14.92 -4.55 9.46
CA PHE A 277 15.91 -3.88 8.63
C PHE A 277 17.29 -3.84 9.29
N CYS A 278 17.38 -3.38 10.54
CA CYS A 278 18.65 -3.27 11.25
C CYS A 278 19.35 -4.63 11.43
N PHE A 279 18.59 -5.70 11.70
CA PHE A 279 19.10 -7.06 11.75
C PHE A 279 19.53 -7.58 10.37
N SER A 280 18.75 -7.26 9.33
CA SER A 280 19.05 -7.64 7.94
C SER A 280 20.30 -6.94 7.41
N LEU A 281 20.46 -5.66 7.71
CA LEU A 281 21.60 -4.87 7.29
C LEU A 281 22.91 -5.37 7.91
N LYS A 282 22.88 -5.96 9.11
CA LYS A 282 24.02 -6.62 9.75
C LYS A 282 24.71 -7.64 8.82
N ARG A 283 23.95 -8.31 7.95
CA ARG A 283 24.47 -9.31 7.01
C ARG A 283 25.38 -8.71 5.93
N HIS A 284 25.10 -7.47 5.53
CA HIS A 284 25.78 -6.79 4.40
C HIS A 284 26.84 -5.78 4.83
N GLN A 285 27.02 -5.58 6.13
CA GLN A 285 27.95 -4.59 6.68
C GLN A 285 29.11 -5.23 7.44
N ALA A 286 30.29 -4.59 7.37
CA ALA A 286 31.41 -4.88 8.24
C ALA A 286 31.07 -4.60 9.73
N VAL A 287 30.13 -3.70 10.00
CA VAL A 287 29.62 -3.41 11.34
C VAL A 287 28.62 -4.46 11.76
N LYS A 288 29.08 -5.43 12.54
CA LYS A 288 28.30 -6.62 12.96
C LYS A 288 27.26 -6.37 14.06
N ARG A 289 26.89 -5.14 14.40
CA ARG A 289 25.99 -4.84 15.52
C ARG A 289 24.72 -4.13 15.05
N ALA A 290 23.61 -4.85 15.05
CA ALA A 290 22.29 -4.32 14.62
C ALA A 290 21.85 -3.07 15.41
N TRP A 291 22.19 -2.98 16.71
CA TRP A 291 21.85 -1.83 17.55
C TRP A 291 22.53 -0.52 17.10
N LYS A 292 23.72 -0.58 16.46
CA LYS A 292 24.36 0.61 15.89
C LYS A 292 23.53 1.16 14.71
N ASN A 293 22.99 0.27 13.88
CA ASN A 293 22.11 0.68 12.78
C ASN A 293 20.82 1.33 13.33
N LEU A 294 20.28 0.78 14.43
CA LEU A 294 19.13 1.35 15.10
C LEU A 294 19.45 2.75 15.66
N LEU A 295 20.60 2.91 16.31
CA LEU A 295 21.03 4.24 16.79
C LEU A 295 21.18 5.26 15.66
N VAL A 296 21.75 4.85 14.52
CA VAL A 296 21.84 5.73 13.34
C VAL A 296 20.45 6.10 12.83
N LEU A 297 19.52 5.14 12.79
CA LEU A 297 18.14 5.41 12.37
C LEU A 297 17.44 6.38 13.34
N MET A 298 17.59 6.17 14.65
CA MET A 298 17.05 7.07 15.67
C MET A 298 17.65 8.48 15.54
N LEU A 299 18.96 8.59 15.31
CA LEU A 299 19.61 9.88 15.07
C LEU A 299 19.05 10.57 13.82
N CYS A 300 18.88 9.83 12.73
CA CYS A 300 18.25 10.37 11.51
C CYS A 300 16.84 10.91 11.81
N VAL A 301 16.02 10.16 12.54
CA VAL A 301 14.68 10.61 12.94
C VAL A 301 14.76 11.86 13.82
N SER A 302 15.62 11.87 14.83
CA SER A 302 15.76 13.03 15.75
C SER A 302 16.17 14.31 15.03
N ILE A 303 16.99 14.21 13.96
CA ILE A 303 17.38 15.37 13.15
C ILE A 303 16.27 15.75 12.16
N THR A 304 15.64 14.76 11.51
CA THR A 304 14.67 15.06 10.45
C THR A 304 13.29 15.41 10.98
N PHE A 305 12.90 14.95 12.18
CA PHE A 305 11.57 15.21 12.73
C PHE A 305 11.26 16.71 12.90
N PRO A 306 12.07 17.53 13.58
CA PRO A 306 11.77 18.94 13.73
C PRO A 306 11.73 19.68 12.38
N ILE A 307 12.57 19.30 11.43
CA ILE A 307 12.62 19.91 10.09
C ILE A 307 11.33 19.53 9.33
N THR A 308 10.96 18.25 9.34
CA THR A 308 9.78 17.75 8.62
C THR A 308 8.51 18.30 9.24
N PHE A 309 8.41 18.33 10.58
CA PHE A 309 7.26 18.90 11.29
C PHE A 309 7.09 20.38 10.94
N SER A 310 8.18 21.17 10.99
CA SER A 310 8.16 22.59 10.63
C SER A 310 7.77 22.79 9.15
N ALA A 311 8.27 21.96 8.25
CA ALA A 311 7.91 22.05 6.84
C ALA A 311 6.42 21.77 6.62
N VAL A 312 5.87 20.73 7.21
CA VAL A 312 4.45 20.38 7.10
C VAL A 312 3.55 21.45 7.76
N ARG A 313 4.03 22.04 8.86
CA ARG A 313 3.28 23.03 9.64
C ARG A 313 3.24 24.40 8.99
N TYR A 314 4.36 24.87 8.47
CA TYR A 314 4.53 26.29 8.10
C TYR A 314 4.52 26.54 6.59
N LEU A 315 5.00 25.61 5.74
CA LEU A 315 5.05 25.86 4.31
C LEU A 315 3.67 26.03 3.65
N PRO A 316 2.65 25.18 3.88
CA PRO A 316 1.36 25.36 3.24
C PRO A 316 0.70 26.71 3.54
N PRO A 317 0.68 27.20 4.80
CA PRO A 317 0.18 28.53 5.10
C PRO A 317 0.92 29.66 4.39
N VAL A 318 2.24 29.55 4.22
CA VAL A 318 3.06 30.56 3.53
C VAL A 318 2.67 30.71 2.06
N PHE A 319 2.28 29.63 1.41
CA PHE A 319 1.88 29.65 -0.01
C PHE A 319 0.44 30.15 -0.23
N HIS A 320 -0.39 30.26 0.80
CA HIS A 320 -1.76 30.81 0.75
C HIS A 320 -2.73 30.16 -0.26
N HIS A 321 -2.43 28.95 -0.77
CA HIS A 321 -3.22 28.27 -1.78
C HIS A 321 -3.60 26.85 -1.38
N PRO A 322 -4.48 26.67 -0.36
CA PRO A 322 -4.89 25.33 0.05
C PRO A 322 -5.70 24.66 -1.04
N VAL A 323 -5.34 23.43 -1.34
CA VAL A 323 -6.14 22.54 -2.19
C VAL A 323 -6.81 21.50 -1.31
N TRP A 324 -8.13 21.45 -1.41
CA TRP A 324 -8.96 20.50 -0.70
C TRP A 324 -9.46 19.42 -1.66
N PHE A 325 -9.36 18.18 -1.26
CA PHE A 325 -9.99 17.11 -2.02
C PHE A 325 -11.49 17.08 -1.76
N PHE A 326 -12.27 16.72 -2.78
CA PHE A 326 -13.72 16.76 -2.76
C PHE A 326 -14.33 16.02 -1.58
N GLY A 327 -15.41 16.56 -1.01
CA GLY A 327 -16.29 15.91 -0.02
C GLY A 327 -15.80 15.93 1.42
N GLU A 328 -14.50 15.93 1.67
CA GLU A 328 -13.95 15.70 3.01
C GLU A 328 -13.85 16.98 3.87
N TRP A 329 -13.75 18.14 3.25
CA TRP A 329 -13.20 19.33 3.88
C TRP A 329 -14.10 20.57 3.87
N SER A 330 -15.33 20.45 3.41
CA SER A 330 -16.27 21.59 3.43
C SER A 330 -16.51 22.13 4.86
N LYS A 331 -16.31 21.31 5.88
CA LYS A 331 -16.47 21.66 7.29
C LYS A 331 -15.24 22.29 7.93
N HIS A 332 -14.06 22.16 7.32
CA HIS A 332 -12.78 22.58 7.88
C HIS A 332 -12.06 23.61 7.01
N ARG A 333 -12.81 24.44 6.25
CA ARG A 333 -12.21 25.51 5.46
C ARG A 333 -11.51 26.51 6.35
N VAL A 334 -10.22 26.59 6.20
CA VAL A 334 -9.41 27.67 6.79
C VAL A 334 -9.54 28.89 5.89
N HIS A 335 -10.38 29.87 6.27
CA HIS A 335 -10.67 31.05 5.47
C HIS A 335 -9.55 32.11 5.49
N SER A 336 -8.65 32.04 6.45
CA SER A 336 -7.50 32.94 6.55
C SER A 336 -6.26 32.14 6.90
N TRP A 337 -5.21 32.39 6.15
CA TRP A 337 -3.91 31.73 6.27
C TRP A 337 -2.99 32.60 7.12
N ASP A 338 -2.95 32.31 8.39
CA ASP A 338 -1.98 32.90 9.31
C ASP A 338 -1.09 31.75 9.82
N PRO A 339 0.17 31.66 9.32
CA PRO A 339 1.07 30.59 9.71
C PRO A 339 1.39 30.58 11.20
N TRP A 340 1.19 31.70 11.88
CA TRP A 340 1.50 31.88 13.29
C TRP A 340 0.31 31.65 14.21
N ASN A 341 -0.88 31.43 13.67
CA ASN A 341 -2.09 31.21 14.46
C ASN A 341 -2.20 29.74 14.90
N SER A 342 -1.78 29.44 16.12
CA SER A 342 -1.82 28.10 16.73
C SER A 342 -3.22 27.48 16.80
N ARG A 343 -4.28 28.29 16.84
CA ARG A 343 -5.67 27.80 16.88
C ARG A 343 -6.15 27.14 15.58
N LYS A 344 -5.46 27.39 14.47
CA LYS A 344 -5.83 26.87 13.15
C LYS A 344 -5.00 25.69 12.69
N TYR A 345 -3.82 25.53 13.26
CA TYR A 345 -2.86 24.52 12.88
C TYR A 345 -2.33 23.81 14.11
N ILE A 346 -1.95 22.56 13.94
CA ILE A 346 -1.39 21.77 15.02
C ILE A 346 -0.11 22.39 15.53
N ASP A 347 -0.07 22.68 16.82
CA ASP A 347 1.12 23.09 17.54
C ASP A 347 1.95 21.87 17.96
N ILE A 348 3.23 22.09 18.22
CA ILE A 348 4.15 21.03 18.65
C ILE A 348 3.75 20.46 20.01
N ASP A 349 3.27 21.29 20.91
CA ASP A 349 2.82 20.87 22.26
C ASP A 349 1.55 20.01 22.15
N GLU A 350 0.55 20.44 21.37
CA GLU A 350 -0.66 19.67 21.10
C GLU A 350 -0.35 18.32 20.45
N PHE A 351 0.63 18.31 19.52
CA PHE A 351 1.12 17.07 18.93
C PHE A 351 1.69 16.12 19.98
N PHE A 352 2.60 16.61 20.84
CA PHE A 352 3.24 15.77 21.86
C PHE A 352 2.25 15.32 22.92
N ASP A 353 1.32 16.14 23.35
CA ASP A 353 0.26 15.76 24.28
C ASP A 353 -0.60 14.64 23.71
N THR A 354 -1.01 14.79 22.46
CA THR A 354 -1.80 13.75 21.79
C THR A 354 -1.01 12.48 21.58
N ALA A 355 0.23 12.56 21.10
CA ALA A 355 1.10 11.41 20.88
C ALA A 355 1.39 10.66 22.18
N THR A 356 1.73 11.39 23.25
CA THR A 356 1.97 10.84 24.59
C THR A 356 0.72 10.19 25.15
N GLY A 357 -0.43 10.85 25.05
CA GLY A 357 -1.72 10.28 25.44
C GLY A 357 -2.04 8.97 24.73
N ARG A 358 -1.70 8.87 23.45
CA ARG A 358 -1.86 7.62 22.66
C ARG A 358 -0.93 6.51 23.12
N VAL A 359 0.33 6.84 23.40
CA VAL A 359 1.32 5.88 23.90
C VAL A 359 0.90 5.38 25.30
N LEU A 360 0.55 6.27 26.21
CA LEU A 360 0.08 5.92 27.55
C LEU A 360 -1.18 5.06 27.52
N GLN A 361 -2.10 5.32 26.58
CA GLN A 361 -3.27 4.50 26.38
C GLN A 361 -2.92 3.07 25.94
N ILE A 362 -1.86 2.88 25.10
CA ILE A 362 -1.38 1.54 24.74
C ILE A 362 -0.89 0.80 25.98
N PHE A 363 -0.07 1.45 26.81
CA PHE A 363 0.46 0.84 28.04
C PHE A 363 -0.64 0.55 29.07
N ARG A 364 -1.56 1.47 29.28
CA ARG A 364 -2.72 1.24 30.17
C ARG A 364 -3.54 0.05 29.70
N ASN A 365 -3.89 0.02 28.43
CA ASN A 365 -4.65 -1.09 27.88
C ASN A 365 -3.90 -2.43 27.94
N ALA A 366 -2.58 -2.43 27.82
CA ALA A 366 -1.76 -3.64 27.98
C ALA A 366 -1.69 -4.11 29.44
N LEU A 367 -1.72 -3.19 30.40
CA LEU A 367 -1.74 -3.51 31.84
C LEU A 367 -3.12 -3.96 32.32
N ASP A 368 -4.17 -3.25 31.88
CA ASP A 368 -5.55 -3.53 32.29
C ASP A 368 -6.13 -4.79 31.65
N HIS A 369 -5.59 -5.18 30.47
CA HIS A 369 -6.04 -6.32 29.66
C HIS A 369 -4.88 -7.29 29.41
N SER A 370 -4.16 -7.64 30.47
CA SER A 370 -3.24 -8.79 30.41
C SER A 370 -4.03 -10.00 29.84
N PRO A 371 -3.54 -10.70 28.82
CA PRO A 371 -4.24 -11.84 28.24
C PRO A 371 -4.50 -12.98 29.25
N PHE A 372 -3.86 -12.94 30.41
CA PHE A 372 -4.14 -13.80 31.55
C PHE A 372 -5.34 -13.36 32.40
N LEU A 373 -5.91 -12.17 32.19
CA LEU A 373 -7.07 -11.62 32.86
C LEU A 373 -8.24 -11.32 31.92
N LEU A 374 -8.37 -12.04 30.84
CA LEU A 374 -9.66 -12.21 30.17
C LEU A 374 -10.54 -13.04 31.12
N LYS A 375 -10.96 -12.45 32.23
CA LYS A 375 -12.27 -12.76 32.80
C LYS A 375 -13.28 -12.32 31.73
N VAL A 376 -13.62 -13.24 30.85
CA VAL A 376 -14.91 -13.24 30.20
C VAL A 376 -15.89 -13.31 31.37
N ASP A 377 -16.42 -12.17 31.79
CA ASP A 377 -17.68 -12.14 32.50
C ASP A 377 -18.70 -12.69 31.49
N ALA A 378 -18.78 -14.02 31.47
CA ALA A 378 -19.90 -14.75 30.95
C ALA A 378 -21.05 -14.52 31.95
N ALA A 379 -21.53 -13.28 32.05
CA ALA A 379 -22.84 -13.00 32.54
C ALA A 379 -23.79 -13.46 31.46
N GLY A 380 -24.36 -14.64 31.68
CA GLY A 380 -25.36 -15.22 30.83
C GLY A 380 -26.52 -14.26 30.58
N THR A 381 -26.77 -14.04 29.34
CA THR A 381 -28.11 -13.86 28.81
C THR A 381 -28.10 -14.53 27.42
N ASP A 382 -28.75 -15.69 27.41
CA ASP A 382 -29.23 -16.33 26.21
C ASP A 382 -30.17 -15.35 25.47
N SER A 383 -29.62 -14.59 24.56
CA SER A 383 -30.36 -13.94 23.48
C SER A 383 -29.46 -13.87 22.28
N ALA A 384 -29.64 -14.88 21.43
CA ALA A 384 -28.84 -15.12 20.23
C ALA A 384 -29.06 -14.11 19.10
N ASP A 385 -29.81 -13.02 19.33
CA ASP A 385 -30.31 -12.11 18.26
C ASP A 385 -30.14 -10.62 18.53
N MET A 386 -29.25 -10.22 19.46
CA MET A 386 -29.00 -8.78 19.64
C MET A 386 -27.63 -8.38 19.08
N ASP A 387 -27.64 -7.56 18.04
CA ASP A 387 -26.48 -6.77 17.60
C ASP A 387 -25.83 -6.08 18.82
N PRO A 388 -24.51 -6.11 18.97
CA PRO A 388 -23.83 -5.56 20.13
C PRO A 388 -23.87 -4.03 20.13
N VAL A 389 -24.99 -3.46 20.56
CA VAL A 389 -25.14 -2.01 20.69
C VAL A 389 -24.33 -1.52 21.88
N LEU A 390 -23.24 -0.82 21.59
CA LEU A 390 -22.38 -0.25 22.62
C LEU A 390 -22.97 1.03 23.21
N THR A 391 -22.89 1.16 24.54
CA THR A 391 -23.25 2.41 25.23
C THR A 391 -22.32 3.55 24.85
N ALA A 392 -22.73 4.80 25.10
CA ALA A 392 -21.91 5.99 24.83
C ALA A 392 -20.56 5.95 25.57
N GLU A 393 -20.51 5.35 26.74
CA GLU A 393 -19.30 5.22 27.56
C GLU A 393 -18.38 4.11 27.03
N GLN A 394 -18.92 2.98 26.65
CA GLN A 394 -18.17 1.87 26.02
C GLN A 394 -17.52 2.30 24.70
N ARG A 395 -18.16 3.18 23.94
CA ARG A 395 -17.62 3.74 22.69
C ARG A 395 -16.38 4.60 22.86
N LYS A 396 -16.14 5.13 24.07
CA LYS A 396 -14.89 5.85 24.39
C LYS A 396 -13.67 4.92 24.41
N ASN A 397 -13.87 3.60 24.55
CA ASN A 397 -12.80 2.62 24.51
C ASN A 397 -12.63 2.03 23.10
N PRO A 398 -11.59 2.41 22.34
CA PRO A 398 -11.38 1.94 20.95
C PRO A 398 -11.16 0.43 20.82
N LEU A 399 -10.71 -0.26 21.89
CA LEU A 399 -10.51 -1.70 21.87
C LEU A 399 -11.84 -2.43 21.98
N LEU A 400 -12.76 -1.95 22.83
CA LEU A 400 -14.11 -2.52 22.94
C LEU A 400 -14.86 -2.34 21.61
N VAL A 401 -14.78 -1.16 21.00
CA VAL A 401 -15.39 -0.91 19.68
C VAL A 401 -14.85 -1.89 18.63
N ARG A 402 -13.54 -2.05 18.53
CA ARG A 402 -12.95 -2.99 17.55
C ARG A 402 -13.26 -4.44 17.90
N GLY A 403 -13.24 -4.80 19.19
CA GLY A 403 -13.61 -6.14 19.65
C GLY A 403 -15.04 -6.50 19.24
N SER A 404 -15.99 -5.57 19.41
CA SER A 404 -17.38 -5.74 18.99
C SER A 404 -17.51 -5.87 17.47
N ILE A 405 -16.79 -5.05 16.71
CA ILE A 405 -16.73 -5.14 15.25
C ILE A 405 -16.21 -6.53 14.82
N TYR A 406 -15.08 -6.96 15.36
CA TYR A 406 -14.48 -8.26 14.99
C TYR A 406 -15.38 -9.43 15.39
N LYS A 407 -16.02 -9.37 16.58
CA LYS A 407 -16.97 -10.37 17.02
C LYS A 407 -18.15 -10.49 16.07
N TYR A 408 -18.77 -9.37 15.70
CA TYR A 408 -19.87 -9.34 14.74
C TYR A 408 -19.47 -9.98 13.41
N TYR A 409 -18.42 -9.48 12.77
CA TYR A 409 -17.99 -10.00 11.46
C TYR A 409 -17.57 -11.47 11.53
N PHE A 410 -16.94 -11.90 12.62
CA PHE A 410 -16.56 -13.30 12.81
C PHE A 410 -17.78 -14.23 12.96
N GLN A 411 -18.79 -13.81 13.70
CA GLN A 411 -20.02 -14.57 13.90
C GLN A 411 -20.86 -14.67 12.61
N HIS A 412 -20.75 -13.71 11.71
CA HIS A 412 -21.47 -13.68 10.44
C HIS A 412 -20.67 -14.27 9.27
N LEU A 413 -19.53 -14.89 9.52
CA LEU A 413 -18.79 -15.58 8.47
C LEU A 413 -19.60 -16.78 7.94
N ASN A 414 -19.65 -16.88 6.61
CA ASN A 414 -20.29 -18.02 5.92
C ASN A 414 -19.42 -18.56 4.79
N LEU A 415 -19.88 -19.61 4.10
CA LEU A 415 -19.09 -20.27 3.05
C LEU A 415 -18.91 -19.45 1.77
N ARG A 416 -19.86 -18.55 1.45
CA ARG A 416 -19.95 -17.89 0.14
C ARG A 416 -19.93 -16.37 0.19
N GLY A 417 -19.80 -15.79 1.38
CA GLY A 417 -19.85 -14.35 1.58
C GLY A 417 -21.24 -13.73 1.40
N TYR A 418 -21.28 -12.41 1.45
CA TYR A 418 -22.52 -11.62 1.35
C TYR A 418 -22.45 -10.65 0.17
N PRO A 419 -23.63 -10.31 -0.44
CA PRO A 419 -23.74 -9.16 -1.33
C PRO A 419 -23.35 -7.86 -0.60
N TYR A 420 -22.83 -6.89 -1.33
CA TYR A 420 -22.42 -5.61 -0.73
C TYR A 420 -23.52 -4.92 0.08
N ALA A 421 -24.76 -4.97 -0.41
CA ALA A 421 -25.91 -4.35 0.25
C ALA A 421 -26.25 -4.97 1.62
N GLU A 422 -25.80 -6.19 1.89
CA GLU A 422 -26.03 -6.92 3.14
C GLU A 422 -24.87 -6.82 4.12
N GLN A 423 -23.81 -6.08 3.76
CA GLN A 423 -22.63 -5.93 4.58
C GLN A 423 -22.75 -4.74 5.54
N GLY A 424 -22.07 -4.85 6.66
CA GLY A 424 -22.11 -3.81 7.69
C GLY A 424 -23.19 -4.03 8.74
N PHE A 425 -23.12 -3.29 9.82
CA PHE A 425 -24.08 -3.36 10.92
C PHE A 425 -24.14 -2.07 11.73
N GLN A 426 -25.24 -1.92 12.48
CA GLN A 426 -25.45 -0.80 13.37
C GLN A 426 -24.77 -1.06 14.71
N LEU A 427 -23.60 -0.43 14.95
CA LEU A 427 -22.89 -0.54 16.22
C LEU A 427 -23.55 0.29 17.34
N ALA A 428 -24.23 1.38 16.97
CA ALA A 428 -24.99 2.26 17.87
C ALA A 428 -26.00 3.05 17.04
N GLU A 429 -26.98 3.69 17.71
CA GLU A 429 -28.15 4.38 17.12
C GLU A 429 -27.85 5.28 15.89
N LYS A 430 -26.64 5.85 15.82
CA LYS A 430 -26.17 6.70 14.70
C LYS A 430 -24.81 6.28 14.15
N TYR A 431 -24.37 5.05 14.44
CA TYR A 431 -23.03 4.60 14.06
C TYR A 431 -23.09 3.30 13.27
N TRP A 432 -23.09 3.45 11.95
CA TRP A 432 -23.02 2.36 10.99
C TRP A 432 -21.56 1.96 10.73
N VAL A 433 -21.29 0.68 10.78
CA VAL A 433 -19.97 0.09 10.47
C VAL A 433 -20.04 -0.62 9.13
N PRO A 434 -19.50 -0.03 8.06
CA PRO A 434 -19.60 -0.61 6.71
C PRO A 434 -18.59 -1.74 6.46
N HIS A 435 -17.53 -1.84 7.25
CA HIS A 435 -16.45 -2.81 7.02
C HIS A 435 -15.76 -3.25 8.32
N ALA A 436 -15.11 -4.44 8.28
CA ALA A 436 -14.55 -5.12 9.45
C ALA A 436 -13.32 -4.43 10.08
N HIS A 437 -12.74 -3.39 9.49
CA HIS A 437 -11.41 -2.86 9.90
C HIS A 437 -10.32 -3.94 10.06
N ASN A 438 -10.46 -5.03 9.33
CA ASN A 438 -9.53 -6.16 9.27
C ASN A 438 -9.71 -6.80 7.90
N ILE A 439 -8.63 -6.88 7.12
CA ILE A 439 -8.74 -7.35 5.74
C ILE A 439 -9.19 -8.80 5.64
N PHE A 440 -8.74 -9.63 6.57
CA PHE A 440 -9.07 -11.06 6.54
C PHE A 440 -10.56 -11.27 6.81
N LEU A 441 -11.09 -10.64 7.87
CA LEU A 441 -12.52 -10.68 8.18
C LEU A 441 -13.36 -10.08 7.05
N GLN A 442 -12.90 -8.99 6.46
CA GLN A 442 -13.60 -8.38 5.32
C GLN A 442 -13.69 -9.33 4.14
N TYR A 443 -12.57 -9.95 3.74
CA TYR A 443 -12.60 -10.94 2.65
C TYR A 443 -13.43 -12.18 3.01
N GLY A 444 -13.45 -12.56 4.28
CA GLY A 444 -14.33 -13.62 4.77
C GLY A 444 -15.82 -13.26 4.64
N THR A 445 -16.16 -12.01 4.88
CA THR A 445 -17.54 -11.50 4.72
C THR A 445 -17.88 -11.31 3.24
N ASP A 446 -16.97 -10.77 2.44
CA ASP A 446 -17.22 -10.49 1.02
C ASP A 446 -17.30 -11.77 0.19
N TYR A 447 -16.42 -12.72 0.44
CA TYR A 447 -16.21 -13.88 -0.45
C TYR A 447 -16.36 -15.24 0.24
N GLY A 448 -16.54 -15.26 1.55
CA GLY A 448 -16.65 -16.46 2.36
C GLY A 448 -15.38 -16.80 3.15
N PHE A 449 -15.58 -17.49 4.28
CA PHE A 449 -14.45 -17.82 5.18
C PHE A 449 -13.35 -18.68 4.51
N PRO A 450 -13.60 -19.56 3.51
CA PRO A 450 -12.53 -20.29 2.84
C PRO A 450 -11.54 -19.33 2.14
N VAL A 451 -12.05 -18.23 1.55
CA VAL A 451 -11.22 -17.20 0.92
C VAL A 451 -10.39 -16.48 1.98
N MET A 452 -10.96 -16.19 3.15
CA MET A 452 -10.23 -15.62 4.29
C MET A 452 -9.03 -16.48 4.68
N ILE A 453 -9.24 -17.78 4.85
CA ILE A 453 -8.17 -18.73 5.21
C ILE A 453 -7.07 -18.75 4.16
N LEU A 454 -7.43 -18.83 2.88
CA LEU A 454 -6.46 -18.83 1.79
C LEU A 454 -5.69 -17.51 1.71
N LEU A 455 -6.34 -16.38 1.94
CA LEU A 455 -5.67 -15.08 1.99
C LEU A 455 -4.67 -14.99 3.15
N VAL A 456 -5.04 -15.49 4.34
CA VAL A 456 -4.12 -15.60 5.49
C VAL A 456 -2.91 -16.45 5.11
N MET A 457 -3.13 -17.62 4.51
CA MET A 457 -2.05 -18.50 4.06
C MET A 457 -1.14 -17.83 3.03
N LEU A 458 -1.71 -17.08 2.08
CA LEU A 458 -0.94 -16.37 1.06
C LEU A 458 -0.10 -15.24 1.67
N ILE A 459 -0.65 -14.43 2.55
CA ILE A 459 0.08 -13.29 3.12
C ILE A 459 1.15 -13.76 4.09
N TYR A 460 0.80 -14.54 5.10
CA TYR A 460 1.76 -15.02 6.10
C TYR A 460 2.73 -16.04 5.51
N GLY A 461 2.22 -16.98 4.70
CA GLY A 461 3.05 -17.95 3.99
C GLY A 461 4.04 -17.27 3.04
N GLY A 462 3.59 -16.26 2.30
CA GLY A 462 4.44 -15.44 1.42
C GLY A 462 5.51 -14.70 2.20
N ALA A 463 5.17 -14.07 3.33
CA ALA A 463 6.13 -13.38 4.20
C ALA A 463 7.20 -14.36 4.74
N ILE A 464 6.79 -15.53 5.21
CA ILE A 464 7.73 -16.57 5.68
C ILE A 464 8.64 -17.05 4.54
N LEU A 465 8.08 -17.31 3.36
CA LEU A 465 8.86 -17.79 2.20
C LEU A 465 9.86 -16.74 1.71
N GLN A 466 9.44 -15.47 1.59
CA GLN A 466 10.34 -14.39 1.18
C GLN A 466 11.44 -14.12 2.23
N GLY A 467 11.10 -14.20 3.52
CA GLY A 467 12.08 -14.10 4.59
C GLY A 467 13.12 -15.24 4.56
N ARG A 468 12.70 -16.48 4.30
CA ARG A 468 13.61 -17.62 4.09
C ARG A 468 14.50 -17.42 2.87
N ARG A 469 13.94 -16.95 1.74
CA ARG A 469 14.70 -16.65 0.53
C ARG A 469 15.75 -15.56 0.77
N TYR A 470 15.35 -14.48 1.43
CA TYR A 470 16.30 -13.44 1.83
C TYR A 470 17.42 -14.00 2.74
N LYS A 471 17.07 -14.84 3.71
CA LYS A 471 18.06 -15.49 4.58
C LYS A 471 19.04 -16.37 3.78
N GLN A 472 18.59 -17.02 2.72
CA GLN A 472 19.43 -17.87 1.87
C GLN A 472 20.27 -17.06 0.88
N ARG A 473 19.67 -16.13 0.14
CA ARG A 473 20.28 -15.44 -1.01
C ARG A 473 20.91 -14.10 -0.65
N GLY A 474 20.36 -13.39 0.33
CA GLY A 474 20.80 -12.05 0.72
C GLY A 474 20.48 -10.94 -0.28
N LEU A 475 19.58 -11.18 -1.23
CA LEU A 475 19.25 -10.20 -2.26
C LEU A 475 18.29 -9.13 -1.72
N GLU A 476 18.53 -7.87 -2.09
CA GLU A 476 17.69 -6.73 -1.73
C GLU A 476 16.27 -6.87 -2.24
N ARG A 477 16.07 -7.58 -3.35
CA ARG A 477 14.75 -7.89 -3.92
C ARG A 477 13.94 -8.80 -2.99
N ASP A 478 14.53 -9.89 -2.52
CA ASP A 478 13.87 -10.80 -1.58
C ASP A 478 13.55 -10.08 -0.26
N PHE A 479 14.44 -9.16 0.19
CA PHE A 479 14.19 -8.31 1.34
C PHE A 479 13.02 -7.36 1.13
N GLY A 480 12.98 -6.64 0.01
CA GLY A 480 11.90 -5.70 -0.29
C GLY A 480 10.53 -6.38 -0.31
N PHE A 481 10.41 -7.51 -1.00
CA PHE A 481 9.16 -8.28 -1.04
C PHE A 481 8.78 -8.86 0.32
N TRP A 482 9.76 -9.29 1.12
CA TRP A 482 9.51 -9.72 2.49
C TRP A 482 8.90 -8.58 3.33
N MET A 483 9.49 -7.39 3.26
CA MET A 483 9.00 -6.22 3.99
C MET A 483 7.58 -5.83 3.58
N TYR A 484 7.26 -5.85 2.28
CA TYR A 484 5.93 -5.55 1.79
C TYR A 484 4.88 -6.56 2.30
N LEU A 485 5.17 -7.85 2.24
CA LEU A 485 4.27 -8.87 2.78
C LEU A 485 4.13 -8.79 4.30
N LEU A 486 5.20 -8.39 5.00
CA LEU A 486 5.15 -8.16 6.44
C LEU A 486 4.27 -6.95 6.80
N ILE A 487 4.34 -5.86 6.02
CA ILE A 487 3.42 -4.73 6.17
C ILE A 487 1.98 -5.21 6.04
N LEU A 488 1.69 -5.99 4.98
CA LEU A 488 0.34 -6.49 4.73
C LEU A 488 -0.15 -7.42 5.85
N ALA A 489 0.73 -8.28 6.36
CA ALA A 489 0.42 -9.18 7.46
C ALA A 489 0.07 -8.43 8.76
N LEU A 490 0.84 -7.40 9.10
CA LEU A 490 0.66 -6.65 10.34
C LEU A 490 -0.46 -5.61 10.24
N PHE A 491 -0.42 -4.79 9.19
CA PHE A 491 -1.38 -3.69 9.02
C PHE A 491 -2.78 -4.22 8.69
N GLY A 492 -2.87 -5.25 7.85
CA GLY A 492 -4.13 -5.87 7.44
C GLY A 492 -4.94 -6.51 8.57
N MET A 493 -4.30 -6.83 9.71
CA MET A 493 -5.02 -7.33 10.89
C MET A 493 -5.89 -6.26 11.58
N ILE A 494 -5.60 -4.98 11.37
CA ILE A 494 -6.20 -3.89 12.16
C ILE A 494 -6.87 -2.85 11.25
N GLU A 495 -6.62 -2.89 9.95
CA GLU A 495 -7.19 -1.92 9.02
C GLU A 495 -7.58 -2.58 7.70
N TYR A 496 -8.65 -2.04 7.10
CA TYR A 496 -9.09 -2.38 5.76
C TYR A 496 -8.70 -1.23 4.80
N SER A 497 -7.53 -1.34 4.22
CA SER A 497 -6.97 -0.34 3.29
C SER A 497 -6.67 -0.95 1.92
N TRP A 498 -7.39 -2.00 1.55
CA TRP A 498 -7.17 -2.75 0.34
C TRP A 498 -8.38 -2.69 -0.59
N GLY A 499 -8.17 -2.15 -1.76
CA GLY A 499 -9.02 -2.38 -2.91
C GLY A 499 -8.25 -3.19 -3.94
N THR A 500 -8.92 -3.77 -4.90
CA THR A 500 -8.31 -4.59 -5.96
C THR A 500 -7.26 -3.83 -6.75
N GLY A 501 -7.49 -2.54 -7.02
CA GLY A 501 -6.53 -1.64 -7.68
C GLY A 501 -5.54 -0.97 -6.73
N SER A 502 -5.41 -1.41 -5.46
CA SER A 502 -4.51 -0.75 -4.52
C SER A 502 -3.04 -1.09 -4.78
N LEU A 503 -2.16 -0.16 -4.44
CA LEU A 503 -0.71 -0.39 -4.48
C LEU A 503 -0.32 -1.63 -3.65
N SER A 504 -0.97 -1.83 -2.51
CA SER A 504 -0.75 -2.98 -1.63
C SER A 504 -1.06 -4.31 -2.33
N THR A 505 -2.18 -4.39 -3.04
CA THR A 505 -2.57 -5.57 -3.81
C THR A 505 -1.58 -5.84 -4.94
N LEU A 506 -1.21 -4.82 -5.69
CA LEU A 506 -0.22 -4.95 -6.76
C LEU A 506 1.11 -5.47 -6.22
N MET A 507 1.59 -4.93 -5.10
CA MET A 507 2.83 -5.38 -4.46
C MET A 507 2.74 -6.82 -3.96
N MET A 508 1.58 -7.25 -3.47
CA MET A 508 1.34 -8.66 -3.10
C MET A 508 1.49 -9.57 -4.32
N PHE A 509 0.87 -9.23 -5.44
CA PHE A 509 1.00 -10.02 -6.67
C PHE A 509 2.47 -10.09 -7.14
N ILE A 510 3.19 -8.96 -7.15
CA ILE A 510 4.62 -8.93 -7.55
C ILE A 510 5.46 -9.81 -6.61
N ALA A 511 5.25 -9.70 -5.30
CA ALA A 511 5.99 -10.48 -4.32
C ALA A 511 5.75 -12.00 -4.48
N TRP A 512 4.51 -12.40 -4.76
CA TRP A 512 4.17 -13.79 -5.00
C TRP A 512 4.67 -14.32 -6.33
N ARG A 513 4.73 -13.48 -7.37
CA ARG A 513 5.29 -13.87 -8.64
C ARG A 513 6.69 -14.45 -8.51
N GLU A 514 7.52 -13.82 -7.72
CA GLU A 514 8.88 -14.30 -7.43
C GLU A 514 8.90 -15.69 -6.77
N VAL A 515 7.87 -16.01 -5.98
CA VAL A 515 7.72 -17.34 -5.36
C VAL A 515 7.21 -18.37 -6.37
N LEU A 516 6.25 -17.98 -7.21
CA LEU A 516 5.55 -18.88 -8.11
C LEU A 516 6.35 -19.23 -9.37
N CYS A 517 7.12 -18.26 -9.89
CA CYS A 517 7.80 -18.39 -11.19
C CYS A 517 9.29 -18.69 -11.08
N CYS A 518 9.89 -18.69 -9.88
CA CYS A 518 11.29 -19.08 -9.73
C CYS A 518 11.43 -20.60 -9.65
N GLU A 519 12.24 -21.18 -10.50
CA GLU A 519 12.71 -22.56 -10.31
C GLU A 519 13.40 -22.65 -8.94
N GLU A 520 12.91 -23.50 -8.07
CA GLU A 520 13.71 -24.01 -6.97
C GLU A 520 14.87 -24.77 -7.60
N LYS A 521 16.02 -24.11 -7.81
CA LYS A 521 17.25 -24.86 -7.93
C LYS A 521 17.34 -25.68 -6.66
N LYS A 522 17.14 -27.00 -6.78
CA LYS A 522 17.54 -27.93 -5.73
C LYS A 522 18.98 -27.58 -5.41
N ILE A 523 19.17 -26.91 -4.28
CA ILE A 523 20.50 -26.74 -3.69
C ILE A 523 20.76 -28.10 -3.08
N ASN A 524 21.45 -28.96 -3.87
CA ASN A 524 22.09 -30.16 -3.34
C ASN A 524 23.22 -29.73 -2.39
#